data_29b5e1dc98a95316218d9bb937c8e69e
#
_entry.id   29b5e1dc98a95316218d9bb937c8e69e
#
_cell.length_a   1.000
_cell.length_b   1.000
_cell.length_c   1.000
_cell.angle_alpha   90.00
_cell.angle_beta   90.00
_cell.angle_gamma   90.00
#
_symmetry.space_group_name_H-M   'P 1'
#
loop_
_entity.id
_entity.type
_entity.pdbx_description
1 polymer ?
#
loop_
_entity_poly.entity_id
_entity_poly.type
_entity_poly.pdbx_seq_one_letter_code
_entity_poly.pdbx_strand_id
1 'polypeptide(L)'
;MKRFFFLPLFSVFVLAVSAQSKVGTLSFIPKVGVNLSNVSGNDIMFAVQQNAVNASPKYKAGFAGGAEFEYQLQPQYGLSLGVLYSLQGCRYKDISDAIAGKAGQYTGYSNMAMNLHYVQIPLLFSGYVGPGLAIKAGLQAGFLLEGKTKYDKTKFIVNRDGGIVYGTPYPVSIDIKPTFHTFDMAIPLGISYEYGHVVMDARYNFPLTKAEKEIGSKNKCFTFSVGYKFEILR
;
A
#
# COMPACT_ATOMS: atom_id res chain seq x y z
N MET A 1 26.42 -31.24 9.06
CA MET A 1 26.85 -30.20 10.04
C MET A 1 27.02 -28.89 9.28
N LYS A 2 25.99 -28.05 9.21
CA LYS A 2 26.12 -26.67 8.71
C LYS A 2 25.67 -25.77 9.86
N ARG A 3 26.66 -25.20 10.57
CA ARG A 3 26.50 -24.34 11.73
C ARG A 3 26.15 -22.94 11.29
N PHE A 4 25.04 -22.45 11.74
CA PHE A 4 24.58 -21.12 12.00
C PHE A 4 25.70 -20.06 12.11
N PHE A 5 25.67 -19.08 11.17
CA PHE A 5 26.35 -17.80 11.26
C PHE A 5 25.28 -16.69 11.18
N PHE A 6 24.47 -16.61 12.23
CA PHE A 6 23.43 -15.57 12.35
C PHE A 6 23.49 -14.94 13.74
N LEU A 7 24.62 -14.30 14.05
CA LEU A 7 24.72 -13.39 15.19
C LEU A 7 26.11 -12.71 15.13
N PRO A 8 26.24 -11.57 14.48
CA PRO A 8 26.50 -10.32 15.20
C PRO A 8 26.03 -9.07 14.43
N LEU A 9 24.75 -8.92 14.12
CA LEU A 9 24.24 -7.66 13.52
C LEU A 9 23.42 -6.83 14.53
N PHE A 10 23.33 -7.26 15.78
CA PHE A 10 22.48 -6.60 16.79
C PHE A 10 23.26 -5.78 17.83
N SER A 11 24.57 -5.71 17.75
CA SER A 11 25.41 -5.09 18.80
C SER A 11 26.02 -3.72 18.47
N VAL A 12 25.59 -3.02 17.40
CA VAL A 12 26.15 -1.70 17.02
C VAL A 12 25.19 -0.53 17.24
N PHE A 13 24.06 -0.71 17.90
CA PHE A 13 23.06 0.35 18.08
C PHE A 13 22.94 0.85 19.53
N VAL A 14 24.03 1.16 20.18
CA VAL A 14 24.01 1.91 21.45
C VAL A 14 24.94 3.11 21.34
N LEU A 15 24.59 4.07 20.51
CA LEU A 15 25.00 5.46 20.69
C LEU A 15 23.71 6.22 21.03
N ALA A 16 23.49 6.44 22.32
CA ALA A 16 22.39 7.24 22.85
C ALA A 16 22.59 8.72 22.45
N VAL A 17 22.18 9.07 21.26
CA VAL A 17 21.85 10.47 20.94
C VAL A 17 20.39 10.63 21.34
N SER A 18 20.09 11.53 22.28
CA SER A 18 18.72 11.87 22.64
C SER A 18 18.05 12.50 21.41
N ALA A 19 17.34 11.63 20.65
CA ALA A 19 16.64 12.04 19.43
C ALA A 19 15.22 12.53 19.74
N GLN A 20 14.83 12.59 21.03
CA GLN A 20 13.49 12.99 21.42
C GLN A 20 13.41 14.51 21.59
N SER A 21 12.36 15.09 20.99
CA SER A 21 12.03 16.51 21.17
C SER A 21 11.65 16.81 22.63
N LYS A 22 11.89 18.03 23.08
CA LYS A 22 11.46 18.49 24.40
C LYS A 22 9.93 18.50 24.51
N VAL A 23 9.42 18.31 25.71
CA VAL A 23 7.96 18.43 26.00
C VAL A 23 7.46 19.80 25.56
N GLY A 24 6.31 19.83 24.91
CA GLY A 24 5.71 21.04 24.35
C GLY A 24 6.19 21.42 22.95
N THR A 25 7.17 20.70 22.39
CA THR A 25 7.65 20.96 21.03
C THR A 25 6.60 20.52 20.00
N LEU A 26 6.29 21.41 19.05
CA LEU A 26 5.57 21.09 17.82
C LEU A 26 6.55 20.93 16.68
N SER A 27 6.52 19.79 16.02
CA SER A 27 7.39 19.45 14.89
C SER A 27 6.58 19.25 13.61
N PHE A 28 7.14 19.67 12.47
CA PHE A 28 6.66 19.39 11.12
C PHE A 28 7.54 18.33 10.48
N ILE A 29 6.93 17.28 9.94
CA ILE A 29 7.65 16.11 9.41
C ILE A 29 7.16 15.82 7.98
N PRO A 30 7.75 16.44 6.94
CA PRO A 30 7.53 15.98 5.57
C PRO A 30 8.07 14.56 5.41
N LYS A 31 7.32 13.70 4.70
CA LYS A 31 7.61 12.27 4.52
C LYS A 31 7.41 11.84 3.08
N VAL A 32 8.28 10.94 2.63
CA VAL A 32 8.13 10.19 1.38
C VAL A 32 8.35 8.72 1.66
N GLY A 33 7.71 7.86 0.86
CA GLY A 33 7.79 6.43 1.11
C GLY A 33 7.13 5.58 0.04
N VAL A 34 7.03 4.30 0.36
CA VAL A 34 6.41 3.29 -0.49
C VAL A 34 5.31 2.55 0.27
N ASN A 35 4.25 2.24 -0.44
CA ASN A 35 3.18 1.36 0.01
C ASN A 35 3.35 -0.03 -0.60
N LEU A 36 3.08 -1.07 0.18
CA LEU A 36 2.81 -2.41 -0.29
C LEU A 36 1.35 -2.72 0.05
N SER A 37 0.47 -2.64 -0.94
CA SER A 37 -0.98 -2.74 -0.74
C SER A 37 -1.59 -3.91 -1.47
N ASN A 38 -2.72 -4.40 -0.96
CA ASN A 38 -3.53 -5.44 -1.55
C ASN A 38 -5.01 -5.20 -1.21
N VAL A 39 -5.90 -5.44 -2.18
CA VAL A 39 -7.35 -5.40 -1.99
C VAL A 39 -7.85 -6.84 -1.86
N SER A 40 -7.97 -7.33 -0.63
CA SER A 40 -8.34 -8.72 -0.37
C SER A 40 -9.83 -8.98 -0.65
N GLY A 41 -10.12 -10.16 -1.23
CA GLY A 41 -11.49 -10.56 -1.57
C GLY A 41 -11.98 -10.02 -2.91
N ASN A 42 -11.11 -9.42 -3.71
CA ASN A 42 -11.44 -8.92 -5.05
C ASN A 42 -10.87 -9.87 -6.12
N ASP A 43 -11.38 -11.10 -6.12
CA ASP A 43 -11.02 -12.10 -7.10
C ASP A 43 -11.80 -11.87 -8.41
N ILE A 44 -11.09 -11.93 -9.55
CA ILE A 44 -11.68 -11.80 -10.88
C ILE A 44 -11.75 -13.20 -11.52
N MET A 45 -12.92 -13.59 -11.97
CA MET A 45 -13.12 -14.88 -12.63
C MET A 45 -13.05 -14.73 -14.15
N PHE A 46 -12.19 -15.52 -14.79
CA PHE A 46 -12.08 -15.63 -16.25
C PHE A 46 -12.51 -17.02 -16.71
N ALA A 47 -13.34 -17.09 -17.74
CA ALA A 47 -13.61 -18.34 -18.44
C ALA A 47 -12.43 -18.65 -19.38
N VAL A 48 -11.76 -19.78 -19.17
CA VAL A 48 -10.59 -20.23 -19.93
C VAL A 48 -10.90 -21.62 -20.49
N GLN A 49 -10.87 -21.78 -21.82
CA GLN A 49 -11.15 -23.03 -22.54
C GLN A 49 -12.23 -23.92 -21.88
N GLN A 50 -11.85 -24.90 -21.06
CA GLN A 50 -12.76 -25.83 -20.38
C GLN A 50 -12.93 -25.54 -18.88
N ASN A 51 -12.28 -24.49 -18.34
CA ASN A 51 -12.25 -24.19 -16.92
C ASN A 51 -12.49 -22.69 -16.65
N ALA A 52 -12.77 -22.37 -15.41
CA ALA A 52 -12.73 -21.00 -14.91
C ALA A 52 -11.43 -20.79 -14.12
N VAL A 53 -10.73 -19.69 -14.36
CA VAL A 53 -9.52 -19.30 -13.62
C VAL A 53 -9.83 -18.08 -12.78
N ASN A 54 -9.58 -18.20 -11.48
CA ASN A 54 -9.67 -17.07 -10.55
C ASN A 54 -8.31 -16.34 -10.52
N ALA A 55 -8.32 -15.06 -10.88
CA ALA A 55 -7.21 -14.17 -10.69
C ALA A 55 -7.32 -13.50 -9.33
N SER A 56 -6.59 -14.02 -8.34
CA SER A 56 -6.55 -13.44 -7.00
C SER A 56 -5.61 -12.24 -6.93
N PRO A 57 -5.96 -11.20 -6.16
CA PRO A 57 -5.17 -10.00 -6.03
C PRO A 57 -3.85 -10.26 -5.29
N LYS A 58 -2.77 -9.67 -5.79
CA LYS A 58 -1.42 -9.72 -5.21
C LYS A 58 -1.00 -8.34 -4.73
N TYR A 59 -0.05 -8.31 -3.81
CA TYR A 59 0.54 -7.06 -3.35
C TYR A 59 1.15 -6.27 -4.50
N LYS A 60 0.94 -4.96 -4.43
CA LYS A 60 1.45 -3.98 -5.38
C LYS A 60 2.20 -2.89 -4.63
N ALA A 61 3.37 -2.51 -5.16
CA ALA A 61 4.08 -1.34 -4.69
C ALA A 61 3.41 -0.06 -5.22
N GLY A 62 3.35 0.97 -4.38
CA GLY A 62 2.85 2.29 -4.71
C GLY A 62 3.62 3.37 -3.97
N PHE A 63 3.41 4.62 -4.35
CA PHE A 63 4.02 5.78 -3.71
C PHE A 63 3.20 6.24 -2.49
N ALA A 64 3.89 6.74 -1.47
CA ALA A 64 3.31 7.47 -0.35
C ALA A 64 4.10 8.76 -0.12
N GLY A 65 3.42 9.86 0.21
CA GLY A 65 4.10 11.11 0.52
C GLY A 65 3.16 12.18 1.06
N GLY A 66 3.69 13.04 1.92
CA GLY A 66 2.94 14.11 2.55
C GLY A 66 3.66 14.65 3.78
N ALA A 67 2.91 15.06 4.79
CA ALA A 67 3.48 15.59 6.01
C ALA A 67 2.65 15.24 7.24
N GLU A 68 3.33 15.20 8.39
CA GLU A 68 2.71 15.05 9.72
C GLU A 68 3.19 16.20 10.62
N PHE A 69 2.29 16.68 11.48
CA PHE A 69 2.62 17.51 12.63
C PHE A 69 2.65 16.61 13.85
N GLU A 70 3.74 16.67 14.63
CA GLU A 70 3.89 15.90 15.86
C GLU A 70 4.08 16.85 17.03
N TYR A 71 3.25 16.70 18.06
CA TYR A 71 3.33 17.43 19.31
C TYR A 71 3.83 16.50 20.42
N GLN A 72 4.92 16.88 21.09
CA GLN A 72 5.49 16.14 22.20
C GLN A 72 4.74 16.43 23.50
N LEU A 73 3.88 15.49 23.91
CA LEU A 73 3.04 15.63 25.11
C LEU A 73 3.84 15.45 26.39
N GLN A 74 4.69 14.42 26.42
CA GLN A 74 5.57 14.04 27.54
C GLN A 74 6.86 13.48 26.96
N PRO A 75 7.92 13.27 27.76
CA PRO A 75 9.16 12.68 27.23
C PRO A 75 8.95 11.34 26.51
N GLN A 76 7.95 10.56 26.94
CA GLN A 76 7.67 9.24 26.36
C GLN A 76 6.46 9.22 25.41
N TYR A 77 5.71 10.32 25.28
CA TYR A 77 4.47 10.32 24.51
C TYR A 77 4.35 11.49 23.54
N GLY A 78 3.99 11.19 22.32
CA GLY A 78 3.70 12.15 21.27
C GLY A 78 2.32 11.93 20.64
N LEU A 79 1.76 12.97 20.08
CA LEU A 79 0.53 12.95 19.27
C LEU A 79 0.85 13.53 17.90
N SER A 80 0.49 12.82 16.82
CA SER A 80 0.70 13.34 15.47
C SER A 80 -0.57 13.31 14.64
N LEU A 81 -0.74 14.35 13.81
CA LEU A 81 -1.79 14.48 12.81
C LEU A 81 -1.14 14.77 11.47
N GLY A 82 -1.56 14.08 10.42
CA GLY A 82 -0.95 14.24 9.11
C GLY A 82 -1.94 14.30 7.96
N VAL A 83 -1.38 14.63 6.79
CA VAL A 83 -2.04 14.49 5.49
C VAL A 83 -1.06 13.84 4.54
N LEU A 84 -1.42 12.66 4.01
CA LEU A 84 -0.58 11.86 3.15
C LEU A 84 -1.35 11.49 1.88
N TYR A 85 -0.72 11.67 0.74
CA TYR A 85 -1.13 11.01 -0.49
C TYR A 85 -0.63 9.57 -0.49
N SER A 86 -1.45 8.63 -0.96
CA SER A 86 -1.18 7.20 -0.91
C SER A 86 -1.71 6.50 -2.16
N LEU A 87 -0.81 6.00 -2.99
CA LEU A 87 -1.16 5.14 -4.11
C LEU A 87 -1.20 3.70 -3.63
N GLN A 88 -2.37 3.09 -3.70
CA GLN A 88 -2.67 1.74 -3.23
C GLN A 88 -3.28 0.89 -4.35
N GLY A 89 -3.76 -0.30 -4.01
CA GLY A 89 -4.43 -1.23 -4.90
C GLY A 89 -3.79 -2.62 -4.91
N CYS A 90 -3.94 -3.33 -6.01
CA CYS A 90 -3.41 -4.69 -6.18
C CYS A 90 -2.96 -4.94 -7.63
N ARG A 91 -2.28 -6.06 -7.83
CA ARG A 91 -1.95 -6.62 -9.14
C ARG A 91 -2.62 -7.98 -9.29
N TYR A 92 -2.85 -8.38 -10.53
CA TYR A 92 -3.34 -9.70 -10.89
C TYR A 92 -2.30 -10.45 -11.71
N LYS A 93 -2.44 -11.78 -11.78
CA LYS A 93 -1.66 -12.59 -12.73
C LYS A 93 -2.16 -12.34 -14.14
N ASP A 94 -1.27 -12.49 -15.10
CA ASP A 94 -1.63 -12.48 -16.51
C ASP A 94 -2.48 -13.70 -16.86
N ILE A 95 -3.45 -13.52 -17.74
CA ILE A 95 -4.35 -14.54 -18.26
C ILE A 95 -4.10 -14.61 -19.76
N SER A 96 -3.63 -15.77 -20.25
CA SER A 96 -3.18 -15.93 -21.63
C SER A 96 -4.26 -16.39 -22.61
N ASP A 97 -5.35 -16.98 -22.11
CA ASP A 97 -6.25 -17.81 -22.94
C ASP A 97 -7.73 -17.68 -22.56
N ALA A 98 -8.17 -16.50 -22.12
CA ALA A 98 -9.58 -16.25 -21.83
C ALA A 98 -10.42 -16.35 -23.13
N ILE A 99 -11.54 -17.08 -23.06
CA ILE A 99 -12.43 -17.31 -24.20
C ILE A 99 -13.08 -15.99 -24.62
N ALA A 100 -13.03 -15.68 -25.92
CA ALA A 100 -13.59 -14.45 -26.50
C ALA A 100 -15.02 -14.62 -27.07
N GLY A 101 -15.75 -15.65 -26.67
CA GLY A 101 -17.14 -15.89 -27.06
C GLY A 101 -17.35 -16.57 -28.40
N LYS A 102 -16.30 -16.75 -29.25
CA LYS A 102 -16.34 -17.49 -30.51
C LYS A 102 -15.31 -18.60 -30.50
N ALA A 103 -15.63 -19.77 -31.08
CA ALA A 103 -14.71 -20.89 -31.20
C ALA A 103 -13.40 -20.46 -31.89
N GLY A 104 -12.27 -20.82 -31.28
CA GLY A 104 -10.93 -20.50 -31.79
C GLY A 104 -10.48 -19.03 -31.54
N GLN A 105 -11.30 -18.20 -30.93
CA GLN A 105 -10.93 -16.83 -30.55
C GLN A 105 -10.67 -16.71 -29.05
N TYR A 106 -9.54 -16.12 -28.70
CA TYR A 106 -9.09 -15.96 -27.31
C TYR A 106 -8.64 -14.53 -27.05
N THR A 107 -8.56 -14.20 -25.78
CA THR A 107 -8.06 -12.89 -25.33
C THR A 107 -7.05 -13.12 -24.21
N GLY A 108 -5.88 -12.54 -24.35
CA GLY A 108 -4.90 -12.39 -23.28
C GLY A 108 -5.09 -11.08 -22.53
N TYR A 109 -4.94 -11.15 -21.22
CA TYR A 109 -4.92 -9.99 -20.32
C TYR A 109 -3.58 -10.00 -19.58
N SER A 110 -2.80 -8.94 -19.73
CA SER A 110 -1.48 -8.79 -19.11
C SER A 110 -1.35 -7.45 -18.39
N ASN A 111 -0.37 -7.36 -17.50
CA ASN A 111 -0.08 -6.15 -16.72
C ASN A 111 -1.28 -5.59 -15.93
N MET A 112 -2.23 -6.46 -15.54
CA MET A 112 -3.44 -6.02 -14.86
C MET A 112 -3.13 -5.52 -13.46
N ALA A 113 -3.45 -4.24 -13.22
CA ALA A 113 -3.25 -3.57 -11.96
C ALA A 113 -4.40 -2.63 -11.62
N MET A 114 -4.86 -2.72 -10.38
CA MET A 114 -5.77 -1.76 -9.77
C MET A 114 -4.96 -0.64 -9.12
N ASN A 115 -5.33 0.60 -9.40
CA ASN A 115 -4.72 1.80 -8.85
C ASN A 115 -5.77 2.59 -8.09
N LEU A 116 -5.57 2.76 -6.79
CA LEU A 116 -6.45 3.52 -5.90
C LEU A 116 -5.64 4.68 -5.31
N HIS A 117 -6.03 5.90 -5.62
CA HIS A 117 -5.37 7.12 -5.17
C HIS A 117 -6.12 7.69 -3.98
N TYR A 118 -5.48 7.71 -2.81
CA TYR A 118 -6.06 8.19 -1.57
C TYR A 118 -5.37 9.44 -1.06
N VAL A 119 -6.14 10.29 -0.39
CA VAL A 119 -5.66 11.19 0.67
C VAL A 119 -5.97 10.54 2.00
N GLN A 120 -4.95 10.38 2.84
CA GLN A 120 -5.05 9.78 4.17
C GLN A 120 -4.77 10.81 5.24
N ILE A 121 -5.58 10.80 6.30
CA ILE A 121 -5.44 11.68 7.46
C ILE A 121 -5.24 10.80 8.70
N PRO A 122 -3.99 10.44 9.04
CA PRO A 122 -3.68 9.70 10.24
C PRO A 122 -3.66 10.63 11.46
N LEU A 123 -4.30 10.19 12.55
CA LEU A 123 -4.15 10.69 13.91
C LEU A 123 -3.48 9.58 14.73
N LEU A 124 -2.23 9.80 15.16
CA LEU A 124 -1.41 8.76 15.78
C LEU A 124 -0.94 9.20 17.16
N PHE A 125 -1.00 8.26 18.08
CA PHE A 125 -0.33 8.33 19.37
C PHE A 125 1.00 7.56 19.26
N SER A 126 2.07 8.17 19.76
CA SER A 126 3.43 7.62 19.77
C SER A 126 3.85 7.35 21.21
N GLY A 127 4.25 6.11 21.50
CA GLY A 127 4.90 5.74 22.77
C GLY A 127 6.36 5.43 22.54
N TYR A 128 7.27 6.23 23.07
CA TYR A 128 8.70 6.01 22.95
C TYR A 128 9.15 4.94 23.95
N VAL A 129 9.71 3.85 23.42
CA VAL A 129 10.16 2.68 24.20
C VAL A 129 11.68 2.65 24.39
N GLY A 130 12.39 3.58 23.75
CA GLY A 130 13.84 3.75 23.82
C GLY A 130 14.28 5.01 23.09
N PRO A 131 15.57 5.35 23.10
CA PRO A 131 16.11 6.52 22.40
C PRO A 131 15.73 6.47 20.91
N GLY A 132 14.89 7.40 20.48
CA GLY A 132 14.41 7.51 19.10
C GLY A 132 13.45 6.41 18.64
N LEU A 133 13.24 5.32 19.37
CA LEU A 133 12.35 4.23 18.99
C LEU A 133 10.94 4.44 19.59
N ALA A 134 9.94 4.52 18.74
CA ALA A 134 8.55 4.64 19.18
C ALA A 134 7.65 3.58 18.53
N ILE A 135 6.63 3.16 19.28
CA ILE A 135 5.47 2.43 18.78
C ILE A 135 4.38 3.44 18.50
N LYS A 136 3.76 3.35 17.32
CA LYS A 136 2.71 4.27 16.89
C LYS A 136 1.42 3.51 16.64
N ALA A 137 0.32 4.01 17.18
CA ALA A 137 -1.02 3.49 16.95
C ALA A 137 -2.03 4.64 16.88
N GLY A 138 -3.16 4.43 16.17
CA GLY A 138 -4.18 5.47 16.11
C GLY A 138 -5.33 5.15 15.19
N LEU A 139 -5.91 6.19 14.62
CA LEU A 139 -6.98 6.13 13.62
C LEU A 139 -6.54 6.85 12.35
N GLN A 140 -6.98 6.34 11.21
CA GLN A 140 -6.72 6.96 9.92
C GLN A 140 -8.00 7.02 9.11
N ALA A 141 -8.36 8.21 8.66
CA ALA A 141 -9.37 8.42 7.64
C ALA A 141 -8.72 8.39 6.26
N GLY A 142 -9.39 7.76 5.29
CA GLY A 142 -8.95 7.68 3.90
C GLY A 142 -10.03 8.20 2.97
N PHE A 143 -9.65 9.05 2.00
CA PHE A 143 -10.55 9.59 0.97
C PHE A 143 -10.05 9.18 -0.41
N LEU A 144 -10.85 8.37 -1.10
CA LEU A 144 -10.54 7.91 -2.47
C LEU A 144 -10.75 9.04 -3.46
N LEU A 145 -9.66 9.50 -4.08
CA LEU A 145 -9.67 10.53 -5.12
C LEU A 145 -9.97 9.93 -6.49
N GLU A 146 -9.29 8.84 -6.82
CA GLU A 146 -9.37 8.17 -8.13
C GLU A 146 -9.18 6.66 -7.95
N GLY A 147 -9.92 5.87 -8.74
CA GLY A 147 -9.79 4.41 -8.81
C GLY A 147 -9.80 3.96 -10.26
N LYS A 148 -8.72 3.32 -10.71
CA LYS A 148 -8.59 2.80 -12.08
C LYS A 148 -8.01 1.40 -12.11
N THR A 149 -8.60 0.53 -12.92
CA THR A 149 -7.96 -0.72 -13.33
C THR A 149 -7.37 -0.55 -14.72
N LYS A 150 -6.07 -0.86 -14.84
CA LYS A 150 -5.32 -0.81 -16.10
C LYS A 150 -4.83 -2.19 -16.46
N TYR A 151 -4.92 -2.56 -17.74
CA TYR A 151 -4.39 -3.81 -18.28
C TYR A 151 -4.16 -3.70 -19.78
N ASP A 152 -3.31 -4.57 -20.31
CA ASP A 152 -3.11 -4.73 -21.74
C ASP A 152 -3.95 -5.91 -22.23
N LYS A 153 -4.69 -5.71 -23.32
CA LYS A 153 -5.54 -6.70 -23.94
C LYS A 153 -4.99 -7.12 -25.30
N THR A 154 -4.77 -8.44 -25.47
CA THR A 154 -4.30 -9.04 -26.74
C THR A 154 -5.34 -10.03 -27.23
N LYS A 155 -5.89 -9.83 -28.41
CA LYS A 155 -6.73 -10.82 -29.10
C LYS A 155 -5.86 -11.77 -29.88
N PHE A 156 -6.20 -13.06 -29.89
CA PHE A 156 -5.53 -14.04 -30.74
C PHE A 156 -6.51 -15.11 -31.21
N ILE A 157 -6.16 -15.74 -32.32
CA ILE A 157 -6.95 -16.78 -32.96
C ILE A 157 -6.10 -18.04 -33.03
N VAL A 158 -6.67 -19.15 -32.66
CA VAL A 158 -6.07 -20.48 -32.86
C VAL A 158 -6.72 -21.11 -34.11
N ASN A 159 -5.94 -21.31 -35.12
CA ASN A 159 -6.37 -21.94 -36.38
C ASN A 159 -6.61 -23.45 -36.20
N ARG A 160 -7.29 -24.08 -37.15
CA ARG A 160 -7.59 -25.53 -37.11
C ARG A 160 -6.34 -26.43 -37.20
N ASP A 161 -5.26 -25.92 -37.75
CA ASP A 161 -3.94 -26.54 -37.81
C ASP A 161 -3.07 -26.35 -36.56
N GLY A 162 -3.64 -25.67 -35.52
CA GLY A 162 -2.94 -25.34 -34.29
C GLY A 162 -2.08 -24.09 -34.33
N GLY A 163 -2.00 -23.42 -35.49
CA GLY A 163 -1.29 -22.15 -35.61
C GLY A 163 -1.97 -21.02 -34.79
N ILE A 164 -1.15 -20.17 -34.15
CA ILE A 164 -1.66 -19.04 -33.32
C ILE A 164 -1.33 -17.74 -34.02
N VAL A 165 -2.35 -16.91 -34.26
CA VAL A 165 -2.19 -15.55 -34.80
C VAL A 165 -2.52 -14.55 -33.71
N TYR A 166 -1.50 -13.80 -33.25
CA TYR A 166 -1.65 -12.75 -32.23
C TYR A 166 -1.98 -11.42 -32.89
N GLY A 167 -2.96 -10.72 -32.32
CA GLY A 167 -3.20 -9.32 -32.61
C GLY A 167 -2.25 -8.40 -31.82
N THR A 168 -2.26 -7.13 -32.16
CA THR A 168 -1.48 -6.13 -31.42
C THR A 168 -2.08 -5.88 -30.03
N PRO A 169 -1.27 -5.94 -28.95
CA PRO A 169 -1.70 -5.54 -27.61
C PRO A 169 -2.15 -4.08 -27.60
N TYR A 170 -3.24 -3.77 -26.89
CA TYR A 170 -3.67 -2.40 -26.67
C TYR A 170 -4.04 -2.17 -25.19
N PRO A 171 -3.67 -0.99 -24.63
CA PRO A 171 -3.95 -0.66 -23.25
C PRO A 171 -5.44 -0.34 -23.04
N VAL A 172 -5.98 -0.84 -21.94
CA VAL A 172 -7.33 -0.56 -21.48
C VAL A 172 -7.26 0.04 -20.08
N SER A 173 -8.03 1.08 -19.83
CA SER A 173 -8.18 1.73 -18.53
C SER A 173 -9.67 1.86 -18.21
N ILE A 174 -10.08 1.33 -17.07
CA ILE A 174 -11.48 1.34 -16.61
C ILE A 174 -11.53 2.14 -15.31
N ASP A 175 -12.46 3.09 -15.23
CA ASP A 175 -12.76 3.79 -13.98
C ASP A 175 -13.58 2.86 -13.07
N ILE A 176 -13.02 2.57 -11.90
CA ILE A 176 -13.65 1.73 -10.87
C ILE A 176 -14.02 2.52 -9.61
N LYS A 177 -13.78 3.84 -9.59
CA LYS A 177 -14.13 4.68 -8.44
C LYS A 177 -15.61 4.55 -8.03
N PRO A 178 -16.61 4.46 -8.94
CA PRO A 178 -18.01 4.31 -8.57
C PRO A 178 -18.32 3.04 -7.78
N THR A 179 -17.54 1.95 -7.95
CA THR A 179 -17.73 0.68 -7.24
C THR A 179 -17.12 0.67 -5.84
N PHE A 180 -16.25 1.64 -5.54
CA PHE A 180 -15.59 1.78 -4.25
C PHE A 180 -16.29 2.80 -3.34
N HIS A 181 -16.11 2.64 -2.03
CA HIS A 181 -16.45 3.69 -1.08
C HIS A 181 -15.45 4.84 -1.18
N THR A 182 -15.96 6.08 -1.20
CA THR A 182 -15.11 7.27 -1.24
C THR A 182 -14.37 7.49 0.08
N PHE A 183 -14.94 7.02 1.18
CA PHE A 183 -14.40 7.13 2.52
C PHE A 183 -14.09 5.76 3.11
N ASP A 184 -12.93 5.61 3.70
CA ASP A 184 -12.54 4.44 4.49
C ASP A 184 -11.90 4.82 5.83
N MET A 185 -11.87 3.87 6.75
CA MET A 185 -11.19 3.99 8.04
C MET A 185 -10.28 2.80 8.27
N ALA A 186 -9.14 3.08 8.90
CA ALA A 186 -8.17 2.06 9.30
C ALA A 186 -7.59 2.35 10.69
N ILE A 187 -7.05 1.32 11.33
CA ILE A 187 -6.18 1.43 12.50
C ILE A 187 -4.74 1.24 12.01
N PRO A 188 -3.94 2.31 11.91
CA PRO A 188 -2.50 2.20 11.71
C PRO A 188 -1.83 1.71 12.98
N LEU A 189 -0.99 0.69 12.84
CA LEU A 189 -0.09 0.21 13.87
C LEU A 189 1.31 0.14 13.27
N GLY A 190 2.30 0.72 13.94
CA GLY A 190 3.64 0.79 13.39
C GLY A 190 4.72 1.06 14.41
N ILE A 191 5.93 1.12 13.90
CA ILE A 191 7.12 1.51 14.62
C ILE A 191 7.79 2.66 13.89
N SER A 192 8.41 3.56 14.62
CA SER A 192 9.26 4.59 14.03
C SER A 192 10.59 4.67 14.77
N TYR A 193 11.63 5.03 14.03
CA TYR A 193 12.93 5.28 14.58
C TYR A 193 13.42 6.66 14.14
N GLU A 194 13.79 7.49 15.12
CA GLU A 194 14.32 8.83 14.92
C GLU A 194 15.81 8.83 15.23
N TYR A 195 16.61 9.28 14.27
CA TYR A 195 18.03 9.49 14.42
C TYR A 195 18.39 10.92 13.98
N GLY A 196 18.82 11.74 14.93
CA GLY A 196 18.94 13.18 14.70
C GLY A 196 17.58 13.77 14.33
N HIS A 197 17.46 14.25 13.10
CA HIS A 197 16.19 14.77 12.56
C HIS A 197 15.53 13.85 11.55
N VAL A 198 16.14 12.70 11.25
CA VAL A 198 15.59 11.74 10.28
C VAL A 198 14.67 10.78 11.00
N VAL A 199 13.44 10.66 10.52
CA VAL A 199 12.41 9.75 11.04
C VAL A 199 12.15 8.67 10.01
N MET A 200 12.42 7.41 10.35
CA MET A 200 12.03 6.23 9.60
C MET A 200 10.79 5.64 10.23
N ASP A 201 9.82 5.27 9.41
CA ASP A 201 8.50 4.82 9.88
C ASP A 201 8.03 3.60 9.07
N ALA A 202 7.55 2.59 9.75
CA ALA A 202 6.95 1.40 9.16
C ALA A 202 5.59 1.13 9.81
N ARG A 203 4.51 1.11 9.00
CA ARG A 203 3.12 0.97 9.48
C ARG A 203 2.39 -0.10 8.71
N TYR A 204 1.49 -0.78 9.39
CA TYR A 204 0.44 -1.57 8.77
C TYR A 204 -0.92 -0.93 9.10
N ASN A 205 -1.70 -0.68 8.07
CA ASN A 205 -3.04 -0.12 8.17
C ASN A 205 -4.06 -1.25 8.19
N PHE A 206 -4.64 -1.53 9.37
CA PHE A 206 -5.73 -2.50 9.54
C PHE A 206 -7.04 -1.88 9.07
N PRO A 207 -7.66 -2.36 7.98
CA PRO A 207 -8.89 -1.78 7.47
C PRO A 207 -10.08 -2.08 8.41
N LEU A 208 -10.78 -1.05 8.85
CA LEU A 208 -12.02 -1.16 9.62
C LEU A 208 -13.24 -1.25 8.72
N THR A 209 -13.24 -0.51 7.62
CA THR A 209 -14.33 -0.44 6.66
C THR A 209 -14.07 -1.33 5.45
N LYS A 210 -15.13 -1.62 4.71
CA LYS A 210 -15.06 -2.25 3.40
C LYS A 210 -14.64 -1.21 2.38
N ALA A 211 -13.72 -1.58 1.47
CA ALA A 211 -13.27 -0.69 0.40
C ALA A 211 -14.26 -0.67 -0.77
N GLU A 212 -14.82 -1.82 -1.12
CA GLU A 212 -15.76 -1.99 -2.22
C GLU A 212 -17.18 -2.21 -1.72
N LYS A 213 -18.16 -1.68 -2.47
CA LYS A 213 -19.57 -1.63 -2.05
C LYS A 213 -20.24 -2.99 -2.11
N GLU A 214 -20.01 -3.77 -3.17
CA GLU A 214 -20.73 -5.02 -3.43
C GLU A 214 -20.03 -6.25 -2.83
N ILE A 215 -18.76 -6.46 -3.15
CA ILE A 215 -17.99 -7.65 -2.73
C ILE A 215 -17.54 -7.53 -1.28
N GLY A 216 -17.41 -6.30 -0.77
CA GLY A 216 -16.99 -6.06 0.61
C GLY A 216 -15.51 -6.32 0.84
N SER A 217 -14.69 -6.16 -0.18
CA SER A 217 -13.24 -6.27 -0.13
C SER A 217 -12.62 -5.29 0.86
N LYS A 218 -11.43 -5.62 1.38
CA LYS A 218 -10.70 -4.81 2.34
C LYS A 218 -9.34 -4.39 1.79
N ASN A 219 -9.02 -3.12 1.94
CA ASN A 219 -7.76 -2.56 1.48
C ASN A 219 -6.69 -2.68 2.59
N LYS A 220 -5.72 -3.56 2.40
CA LYS A 220 -4.58 -3.79 3.31
C LYS A 220 -3.35 -3.07 2.79
N CYS A 221 -2.65 -2.35 3.66
CA CYS A 221 -1.50 -1.56 3.24
C CYS A 221 -0.40 -1.56 4.30
N PHE A 222 0.81 -1.93 3.88
CA PHE A 222 2.05 -1.63 4.59
C PHE A 222 2.65 -0.35 4.01
N THR A 223 3.02 0.60 4.86
CA THR A 223 3.66 1.84 4.47
C THR A 223 5.03 1.93 5.11
N PHE A 224 6.06 2.15 4.31
CA PHE A 224 7.43 2.45 4.75
C PHE A 224 7.76 3.86 4.29
N SER A 225 8.16 4.72 5.21
CA SER A 225 8.47 6.11 4.89
C SER A 225 9.68 6.64 5.64
N VAL A 226 10.31 7.63 5.03
CA VAL A 226 11.38 8.42 5.64
C VAL A 226 10.94 9.88 5.61
N GLY A 227 11.15 10.58 6.71
CA GLY A 227 10.84 11.98 6.85
C GLY A 227 11.97 12.75 7.54
N TYR A 228 11.86 14.06 7.53
CA TYR A 228 12.76 14.95 8.25
C TYR A 228 11.96 15.79 9.23
N LYS A 229 12.38 15.82 10.49
CA LYS A 229 11.70 16.51 11.59
C LYS A 229 12.22 17.91 11.76
N PHE A 230 11.36 18.89 11.53
CA PHE A 230 11.60 20.30 11.79
C PHE A 230 10.87 20.70 13.06
N GLU A 231 11.58 21.12 14.10
CA GLU A 231 10.96 21.71 15.28
C GLU A 231 10.52 23.15 14.96
N ILE A 232 9.21 23.43 15.03
CA ILE A 232 8.63 24.72 14.68
C ILE A 232 8.43 25.59 15.93
N LEU A 233 7.91 25.00 16.99
CA LEU A 233 7.65 25.67 18.26
C LEU A 233 8.23 24.84 19.41
N ARG A 234 8.79 25.52 20.38
CA ARG A 234 9.35 24.93 21.62
C ARG A 234 8.69 25.51 22.85
#